data_d6c9be25eb054fad30ef78f4a6ff6349
#
_entry.id   d6c9be25eb054fad30ef78f4a6ff6349
#
_cell.length_a   1.000
_cell.length_b   1.000
_cell.length_c   1.000
_cell.angle_alpha   90.00
_cell.angle_beta   90.00
_cell.angle_gamma   90.00
#
_symmetry.space_group_name_H-M   'P 1'
#
loop_
_entity.id
_entity.type
_entity.pdbx_description
1 polymer ?
#
loop_
_entity_poly.entity_id
_entity_poly.type
_entity_poly.pdbx_seq_one_letter_code
_entity_poly.pdbx_strand_id
1 'polypeptide(L)'
;LARRASKLSDDAVFLIEEHVHPQTKAVVITRAKPLGITVVEVDSGHVVRDGYDGEFFGALLQYPDTTGTVIDYASFAEYAHSRDALVIAATDLLALTLLKAPGEWGADIAVGTSQRFGVPMGFGGPHAGFLAVRTGLERSMPGRLVGQSIDANGKPAFRLALQTREQHIRRDKATSNICT
;
A
#
# COMPACT_ATOMS: atom_id res chain seq x y z
N LEU A 1 -0.33 1.17 -6.88
CA LEU A 1 -1.80 1.09 -6.74
C LEU A 1 -2.39 2.48 -6.58
N ALA A 2 -1.93 3.30 -5.65
CA ALA A 2 -2.49 4.64 -5.38
C ALA A 2 -2.59 5.51 -6.64
N ARG A 3 -1.51 5.65 -7.43
CA ARG A 3 -1.53 6.42 -8.67
C ARG A 3 -2.60 5.96 -9.66
N ARG A 4 -2.80 4.65 -9.80
CA ARG A 4 -3.82 4.07 -10.71
C ARG A 4 -5.24 4.25 -10.23
N ALA A 5 -5.43 4.34 -8.93
CA ALA A 5 -6.75 4.56 -8.32
C ALA A 5 -7.11 6.04 -8.22
N SER A 6 -6.11 6.93 -8.25
CA SER A 6 -6.30 8.38 -8.20
C SER A 6 -6.96 8.91 -9.46
N LYS A 7 -7.77 9.95 -9.28
CA LYS A 7 -8.38 10.74 -10.36
C LYS A 7 -7.72 12.11 -10.54
N LEU A 8 -6.70 12.40 -9.72
CA LEU A 8 -5.96 13.66 -9.75
C LEU A 8 -5.08 13.76 -10.99
N SER A 9 -4.60 14.96 -11.27
CA SER A 9 -3.74 15.27 -12.43
C SER A 9 -2.47 14.42 -12.48
N ASP A 10 -1.85 14.32 -13.65
CA ASP A 10 -0.59 13.58 -13.79
C ASP A 10 0.57 14.28 -13.08
N ASP A 11 0.43 15.58 -12.78
CA ASP A 11 1.40 16.38 -12.04
C ASP A 11 1.29 16.22 -10.51
N ALA A 12 0.21 15.58 -10.02
CA ALA A 12 0.05 15.32 -8.59
C ALA A 12 1.21 14.47 -8.06
N VAL A 13 1.80 14.89 -6.93
CA VAL A 13 2.98 14.25 -6.35
C VAL A 13 2.61 13.07 -5.46
N PHE A 14 3.62 12.30 -5.06
CA PHE A 14 3.51 11.29 -4.00
C PHE A 14 4.27 11.75 -2.76
N LEU A 15 3.56 11.83 -1.62
CA LEU A 15 4.19 12.23 -0.36
C LEU A 15 4.78 11.00 0.34
N ILE A 16 5.94 11.19 0.97
CA ILE A 16 6.55 10.21 1.87
C ILE A 16 6.86 10.90 3.19
N GLU A 17 6.36 10.33 4.26
CA GLU A 17 6.67 10.78 5.62
C GLU A 17 8.17 10.63 5.90
N GLU A 18 8.78 11.61 6.58
CA GLU A 18 10.25 11.72 6.75
C GLU A 18 10.85 10.57 7.56
N HIS A 19 10.08 9.90 8.42
CA HIS A 19 10.52 8.76 9.22
C HIS A 19 10.21 7.41 8.59
N VAL A 20 9.80 7.36 7.32
CA VAL A 20 9.74 6.11 6.54
C VAL A 20 11.16 5.52 6.41
N HIS A 21 11.28 4.20 6.52
CA HIS A 21 12.57 3.51 6.42
C HIS A 21 13.36 3.94 5.18
N PRO A 22 14.67 4.27 5.32
CA PRO A 22 15.50 4.75 4.21
C PRO A 22 15.48 3.84 2.98
N GLN A 23 15.47 2.52 3.21
CA GLN A 23 15.42 1.53 2.13
C GLN A 23 14.09 1.62 1.37
N THR A 24 12.98 1.82 2.08
CA THR A 24 11.66 1.99 1.47
C THR A 24 11.59 3.26 0.64
N LYS A 25 12.11 4.39 1.16
CA LYS A 25 12.23 5.65 0.42
C LYS A 25 13.02 5.45 -0.88
N ALA A 26 14.20 4.83 -0.80
CA ALA A 26 15.04 4.56 -1.97
C ALA A 26 14.32 3.73 -3.04
N VAL A 27 13.59 2.70 -2.63
CA VAL A 27 12.79 1.86 -3.55
C VAL A 27 11.67 2.67 -4.19
N VAL A 28 10.92 3.45 -3.41
CA VAL A 28 9.82 4.28 -3.94
C VAL A 28 10.34 5.28 -4.96
N ILE A 29 11.41 6.01 -4.64
CA ILE A 29 12.04 6.99 -5.55
C ILE A 29 12.50 6.30 -6.84
N THR A 30 13.17 5.15 -6.72
CA THR A 30 13.65 4.38 -7.88
C THR A 30 12.50 3.94 -8.79
N ARG A 31 11.37 3.54 -8.21
CA ARG A 31 10.19 3.11 -8.97
C ARG A 31 9.36 4.26 -9.52
N ALA A 32 9.35 5.41 -8.86
CA ALA A 32 8.64 6.61 -9.29
C ALA A 32 9.29 7.25 -10.52
N LYS A 33 10.62 7.31 -10.55
CA LYS A 33 11.41 7.99 -11.60
C LYS A 33 11.04 7.61 -13.05
N PRO A 34 11.00 6.32 -13.45
CA PRO A 34 10.63 5.94 -14.82
C PRO A 34 9.17 6.23 -15.19
N LEU A 35 8.32 6.48 -14.19
CA LEU A 35 6.90 6.81 -14.37
C LEU A 35 6.67 8.32 -14.36
N GLY A 36 7.71 9.15 -14.23
CA GLY A 36 7.59 10.60 -14.13
C GLY A 36 6.91 11.09 -12.82
N ILE A 37 6.80 10.23 -11.80
CA ILE A 37 6.17 10.59 -10.54
C ILE A 37 7.16 11.35 -9.66
N THR A 38 6.78 12.56 -9.26
CA THR A 38 7.53 13.33 -8.26
C THR A 38 7.21 12.82 -6.86
N VAL A 39 8.26 12.54 -6.10
CA VAL A 39 8.17 12.11 -4.70
C VAL A 39 8.66 13.23 -3.80
N VAL A 40 7.86 13.59 -2.79
CA VAL A 40 8.17 14.67 -1.85
C VAL A 40 8.19 14.13 -0.44
N GLU A 41 9.29 14.36 0.27
CA GLU A 41 9.42 14.01 1.68
C GLU A 41 8.81 15.11 2.54
N VAL A 42 8.00 14.73 3.54
CA VAL A 42 7.26 15.66 4.39
C VAL A 42 7.23 15.19 5.85
N ASP A 43 7.14 16.14 6.76
CA ASP A 43 6.69 15.93 8.13
C ASP A 43 5.15 15.89 8.14
N SER A 44 4.58 14.75 8.51
CA SER A 44 3.12 14.54 8.52
C SER A 44 2.41 15.47 9.51
N GLY A 45 3.03 15.80 10.65
CA GLY A 45 2.49 16.74 11.63
C GLY A 45 2.46 18.17 11.10
N HIS A 46 3.49 18.58 10.35
CA HIS A 46 3.53 19.86 9.67
C HIS A 46 2.43 19.97 8.62
N VAL A 47 2.27 18.92 7.80
CA VAL A 47 1.21 18.89 6.76
C VAL A 47 -0.18 19.01 7.36
N VAL A 48 -0.46 18.38 8.51
CA VAL A 48 -1.76 18.49 9.19
C VAL A 48 -1.99 19.91 9.72
N ARG A 49 -0.96 20.55 10.29
CA ARG A 49 -1.06 21.86 10.91
C ARG A 49 -1.14 23.00 9.91
N ASP A 50 -0.28 22.99 8.90
CA ASP A 50 -0.06 24.12 8.00
C ASP A 50 -0.54 23.85 6.55
N GLY A 51 -0.92 22.63 6.25
CA GLY A 51 -1.32 22.19 4.91
C GLY A 51 -0.15 21.79 4.02
N TYR A 52 -0.48 21.26 2.86
CA TYR A 52 0.46 21.03 1.77
C TYR A 52 0.01 21.84 0.55
N ASP A 53 0.92 22.63 0.00
CA ASP A 53 0.64 23.45 -1.19
C ASP A 53 0.83 22.60 -2.45
N GLY A 54 -0.25 22.35 -3.18
CA GLY A 54 -0.29 21.52 -4.37
C GLY A 54 -1.14 20.26 -4.23
N GLU A 55 -1.22 19.49 -5.32
CA GLU A 55 -1.93 18.21 -5.39
C GLU A 55 -1.00 17.04 -5.06
N PHE A 56 -1.48 16.10 -4.27
CA PHE A 56 -0.83 14.81 -4.07
C PHE A 56 -1.86 13.68 -4.16
N PHE A 57 -1.49 12.60 -4.86
CA PHE A 57 -2.41 11.49 -5.08
C PHE A 57 -2.35 10.41 -3.99
N GLY A 58 -1.36 10.48 -3.13
CA GLY A 58 -1.19 9.53 -2.04
C GLY A 58 -0.01 9.86 -1.17
N ALA A 59 -0.01 9.30 0.03
CA ALA A 59 1.06 9.46 1.01
C ALA A 59 1.45 8.12 1.61
N LEU A 60 2.75 7.88 1.77
CA LEU A 60 3.30 6.72 2.48
C LEU A 60 3.73 7.12 3.89
N LEU A 61 3.17 6.46 4.86
CA LEU A 61 3.46 6.60 6.29
C LEU A 61 4.10 5.32 6.82
N GLN A 62 4.99 5.42 7.80
CA GLN A 62 5.62 4.27 8.45
C GLN A 62 5.05 4.07 9.86
N TYR A 63 4.61 2.85 10.18
CA TYR A 63 3.93 2.56 11.44
C TYR A 63 4.31 1.18 12.04
N PRO A 64 5.05 1.10 13.15
CA PRO A 64 5.84 2.20 13.74
C PRO A 64 6.90 2.77 12.79
N ASP A 65 7.40 3.97 13.10
CA ASP A 65 8.39 4.64 12.25
C ASP A 65 9.82 4.09 12.44
N THR A 66 10.78 4.67 11.72
CA THR A 66 12.21 4.27 11.76
C THR A 66 12.84 4.45 13.13
N THR A 67 12.35 5.37 13.94
CA THR A 67 12.84 5.64 15.29
C THR A 67 12.16 4.78 16.36
N GLY A 68 11.14 4.02 15.96
CA GLY A 68 10.29 3.23 16.85
C GLY A 68 9.11 4.02 17.43
N THR A 69 8.88 5.24 16.95
CA THR A 69 7.75 6.07 17.39
C THR A 69 6.45 5.54 16.80
N VAL A 70 5.40 5.56 17.61
CA VAL A 70 4.03 5.22 17.22
C VAL A 70 3.24 6.53 17.11
N ILE A 71 3.00 6.97 15.88
CA ILE A 71 2.27 8.20 15.60
C ILE A 71 0.80 7.87 15.32
N ASP A 72 -0.13 8.65 15.87
CA ASP A 72 -1.54 8.60 15.47
C ASP A 72 -1.72 9.41 14.17
N TYR A 73 -1.92 8.70 13.08
CA TYR A 73 -2.08 9.31 11.75
C TYR A 73 -3.55 9.61 11.38
N ALA A 74 -4.50 9.51 12.31
CA ALA A 74 -5.93 9.71 11.98
C ALA A 74 -6.19 11.09 11.36
N SER A 75 -5.65 12.15 11.96
CA SER A 75 -5.81 13.52 11.42
C SER A 75 -5.13 13.70 10.06
N PHE A 76 -3.99 13.04 9.82
CA PHE A 76 -3.36 13.05 8.50
C PHE A 76 -4.21 12.31 7.46
N ALA A 77 -4.81 11.18 7.83
CA ALA A 77 -5.68 10.43 6.95
C ALA A 77 -6.93 11.24 6.56
N GLU A 78 -7.56 11.90 7.51
CA GLU A 78 -8.69 12.82 7.26
C GLU A 78 -8.28 13.96 6.32
N TYR A 79 -7.13 14.58 6.55
CA TYR A 79 -6.61 15.63 5.68
C TYR A 79 -6.37 15.11 4.26
N ALA A 80 -5.70 13.97 4.10
CA ALA A 80 -5.41 13.37 2.80
C ALA A 80 -6.71 13.02 2.04
N HIS A 81 -7.68 12.43 2.73
CA HIS A 81 -8.97 12.10 2.14
C HIS A 81 -9.77 13.34 1.71
N SER A 82 -9.68 14.44 2.45
CA SER A 82 -10.32 15.72 2.06
C SER A 82 -9.75 16.27 0.74
N ARG A 83 -8.59 15.76 0.30
CA ARG A 83 -7.91 16.13 -0.95
C ARG A 83 -7.94 15.02 -2.01
N ASP A 84 -8.82 14.03 -1.86
CA ASP A 84 -8.93 12.86 -2.74
C ASP A 84 -7.63 12.03 -2.86
N ALA A 85 -6.74 12.10 -1.87
CA ALA A 85 -5.50 11.35 -1.81
C ALA A 85 -5.66 10.07 -0.97
N LEU A 86 -4.91 9.01 -1.36
CA LEU A 86 -4.90 7.75 -0.64
C LEU A 86 -3.77 7.68 0.39
N VAL A 87 -4.06 7.07 1.53
CA VAL A 87 -3.09 6.87 2.61
C VAL A 87 -2.59 5.43 2.61
N ILE A 88 -1.28 5.28 2.54
CA ILE A 88 -0.59 3.99 2.55
C ILE A 88 0.21 3.86 3.85
N ALA A 89 -0.04 2.81 4.61
CA ALA A 89 0.75 2.46 5.79
C ALA A 89 1.75 1.36 5.45
N ALA A 90 3.05 1.66 5.57
CA ALA A 90 4.06 0.63 5.70
C ALA A 90 4.13 0.22 7.17
N THR A 91 3.82 -1.05 7.48
CA THR A 91 3.61 -1.46 8.87
C THR A 91 4.25 -2.79 9.22
N ASP A 92 4.61 -2.93 10.51
CA ASP A 92 5.06 -4.18 11.11
C ASP A 92 3.84 -4.98 11.59
N LEU A 93 3.53 -6.06 10.88
CA LEU A 93 2.37 -6.90 11.20
C LEU A 93 2.39 -7.47 12.63
N LEU A 94 3.59 -7.75 13.20
CA LEU A 94 3.70 -8.22 14.58
C LEU A 94 3.36 -7.09 15.57
N ALA A 95 3.76 -5.87 15.30
CA ALA A 95 3.42 -4.72 16.15
C ALA A 95 1.90 -4.48 16.22
N LEU A 96 1.16 -4.83 15.15
CA LEU A 96 -0.31 -4.70 15.13
C LEU A 96 -1.04 -5.66 16.08
N THR A 97 -0.36 -6.58 16.73
CA THR A 97 -0.94 -7.35 17.83
C THR A 97 -1.18 -6.50 19.10
N LEU A 98 -0.51 -5.35 19.17
CA LEU A 98 -0.60 -4.40 20.30
C LEU A 98 -1.12 -3.02 19.85
N LEU A 99 -0.95 -2.67 18.59
CA LEU A 99 -1.26 -1.35 18.05
C LEU A 99 -2.57 -1.37 17.25
N LYS A 100 -3.21 -0.22 17.14
CA LYS A 100 -4.40 -0.03 16.32
C LYS A 100 -4.09 -0.33 14.86
N ALA A 101 -4.95 -1.11 14.19
CA ALA A 101 -4.72 -1.47 12.80
C ALA A 101 -4.81 -0.25 11.87
N PRO A 102 -3.97 -0.17 10.81
CA PRO A 102 -3.96 0.98 9.90
C PRO A 102 -5.33 1.36 9.32
N GLY A 103 -6.15 0.38 8.95
CA GLY A 103 -7.50 0.65 8.46
C GLY A 103 -8.43 1.32 9.48
N GLU A 104 -8.17 1.16 10.78
CA GLU A 104 -8.98 1.75 11.85
C GLU A 104 -8.69 3.24 12.10
N TRP A 105 -7.51 3.72 11.67
CA TRP A 105 -7.17 5.14 11.71
C TRP A 105 -7.21 5.81 10.33
N GLY A 106 -7.71 5.10 9.30
CA GLY A 106 -8.01 5.68 8.00
C GLY A 106 -7.03 5.34 6.88
N ALA A 107 -6.06 4.44 7.06
CA ALA A 107 -5.24 3.99 5.93
C ALA A 107 -6.09 3.21 4.91
N ASP A 108 -5.90 3.54 3.63
CA ASP A 108 -6.57 2.87 2.51
C ASP A 108 -5.85 1.60 2.09
N ILE A 109 -4.54 1.56 2.32
CA ILE A 109 -3.64 0.49 1.91
C ILE A 109 -2.66 0.23 3.05
N ALA A 110 -2.47 -1.04 3.42
CA ALA A 110 -1.41 -1.45 4.34
C ALA A 110 -0.48 -2.44 3.65
N VAL A 111 0.82 -2.23 3.79
CA VAL A 111 1.87 -3.08 3.21
C VAL A 111 2.93 -3.42 4.25
N GLY A 112 3.55 -4.57 4.08
CA GLY A 112 4.64 -4.99 4.96
C GLY A 112 5.10 -6.40 4.65
N THR A 113 5.82 -6.99 5.57
CA THR A 113 6.27 -8.37 5.47
C THR A 113 5.89 -9.16 6.72
N SER A 114 5.77 -10.48 6.59
CA SER A 114 5.57 -11.38 7.72
C SER A 114 6.90 -11.94 8.28
N GLN A 115 8.03 -11.37 7.89
CA GLN A 115 9.37 -11.84 8.29
C GLN A 115 9.51 -11.93 9.83
N ARG A 116 8.92 -10.99 10.55
CA ARG A 116 8.93 -10.92 12.02
C ARG A 116 8.27 -12.12 12.71
N PHE A 117 7.45 -12.89 12.01
CA PHE A 117 6.86 -14.13 12.53
C PHE A 117 7.82 -15.35 12.46
N GLY A 118 9.07 -15.14 12.12
CA GLY A 118 10.09 -16.18 12.12
C GLY A 118 10.30 -16.87 10.77
N VAL A 119 10.01 -16.20 9.66
CA VAL A 119 10.37 -16.71 8.34
C VAL A 119 11.89 -16.82 8.23
N PRO A 120 12.48 -18.01 8.03
CA PRO A 120 13.93 -18.19 8.01
C PRO A 120 14.57 -17.52 6.79
N MET A 121 15.79 -17.02 6.95
CA MET A 121 16.56 -16.39 5.88
C MET A 121 17.30 -17.41 5.01
N GLY A 122 16.72 -18.59 4.79
CA GLY A 122 17.23 -19.61 3.87
C GLY A 122 16.99 -19.24 2.39
N PHE A 123 17.63 -19.93 1.48
CA PHE A 123 17.41 -19.80 0.03
C PHE A 123 17.49 -18.36 -0.51
N GLY A 124 18.39 -17.54 0.03
CA GLY A 124 18.55 -16.14 -0.35
C GLY A 124 17.67 -15.15 0.43
N GLY A 125 17.00 -15.58 1.50
CA GLY A 125 16.23 -14.72 2.39
C GLY A 125 14.90 -14.24 1.79
N PRO A 126 14.03 -15.14 1.30
CA PRO A 126 12.74 -14.73 0.74
C PRO A 126 11.86 -14.06 1.80
N HIS A 127 11.13 -13.04 1.39
CA HIS A 127 10.17 -12.33 2.23
C HIS A 127 8.74 -12.60 1.78
N ALA A 128 7.87 -12.93 2.75
CA ALA A 128 6.44 -13.01 2.50
C ALA A 128 5.82 -11.63 2.71
N GLY A 129 5.69 -10.87 1.63
CA GLY A 129 5.02 -9.58 1.64
C GLY A 129 3.51 -9.71 1.75
N PHE A 130 2.87 -8.76 2.43
CA PHE A 130 1.42 -8.63 2.42
C PHE A 130 0.99 -7.26 1.88
N LEU A 131 -0.21 -7.22 1.34
CA LEU A 131 -0.88 -6.01 0.92
C LEU A 131 -2.36 -6.13 1.22
N ALA A 132 -2.86 -5.25 2.08
CA ALA A 132 -4.27 -5.11 2.38
C ALA A 132 -4.78 -3.79 1.81
N VAL A 133 -6.03 -3.76 1.36
CA VAL A 133 -6.67 -2.57 0.81
C VAL A 133 -8.07 -2.40 1.37
N ARG A 134 -8.54 -1.17 1.46
CA ARG A 134 -9.94 -0.90 1.78
C ARG A 134 -10.87 -1.39 0.67
N THR A 135 -12.12 -1.61 1.01
CA THR A 135 -13.20 -1.95 0.05
C THR A 135 -13.24 -0.95 -1.11
N GLY A 136 -13.36 -1.48 -2.33
CA GLY A 136 -13.37 -0.71 -3.58
C GLY A 136 -12.03 -0.65 -4.31
N LEU A 137 -10.92 -1.04 -3.67
CA LEU A 137 -9.59 -1.09 -4.30
C LEU A 137 -9.17 -2.49 -4.77
N GLU A 138 -9.99 -3.51 -4.58
CA GLU A 138 -9.65 -4.93 -4.83
C GLU A 138 -9.25 -5.17 -6.30
N ARG A 139 -9.91 -4.48 -7.24
CA ARG A 139 -9.61 -4.60 -8.67
C ARG A 139 -8.25 -4.01 -9.06
N SER A 140 -7.71 -3.15 -8.23
CA SER A 140 -6.41 -2.48 -8.43
C SER A 140 -5.25 -3.20 -7.73
N MET A 141 -5.54 -4.22 -6.92
CA MET A 141 -4.50 -4.98 -6.23
C MET A 141 -3.59 -5.73 -7.22
N PRO A 142 -2.27 -5.81 -6.95
CA PRO A 142 -1.39 -6.73 -7.65
C PRO A 142 -1.67 -8.18 -7.25
N GLY A 143 -1.13 -9.13 -8.02
CA GLY A 143 -1.24 -10.56 -7.73
C GLY A 143 -2.60 -11.15 -8.08
N ARG A 144 -2.78 -12.41 -7.68
CA ARG A 144 -3.99 -13.18 -7.90
C ARG A 144 -4.82 -13.25 -6.63
N LEU A 145 -6.13 -13.17 -6.77
CA LEU A 145 -7.06 -13.39 -5.67
C LEU A 145 -7.72 -14.76 -5.84
N VAL A 146 -7.73 -15.53 -4.77
CA VAL A 146 -8.43 -16.80 -4.69
C VAL A 146 -9.72 -16.59 -3.88
N GLY A 147 -10.85 -16.86 -4.51
CA GLY A 147 -12.17 -16.80 -3.86
C GLY A 147 -12.67 -18.20 -3.52
N GLN A 148 -13.40 -18.32 -2.43
CA GLN A 148 -14.16 -19.52 -2.11
C GLN A 148 -15.48 -19.53 -2.91
N SER A 149 -15.81 -20.67 -3.49
CA SER A 149 -17.03 -20.92 -4.25
C SER A 149 -17.55 -22.31 -3.90
N ILE A 150 -18.47 -22.82 -4.65
CA ILE A 150 -18.93 -24.21 -4.58
C ILE A 150 -18.69 -24.92 -5.91
N ASP A 151 -18.40 -26.22 -5.86
CA ASP A 151 -18.28 -27.08 -7.03
C ASP A 151 -19.65 -27.55 -7.55
N ALA A 152 -19.66 -28.36 -8.61
CA ALA A 152 -20.88 -28.89 -9.19
C ALA A 152 -21.67 -29.83 -8.24
N ASN A 153 -21.03 -30.32 -7.16
CA ASN A 153 -21.63 -31.20 -6.17
C ASN A 153 -22.03 -30.42 -4.89
N GLY A 154 -21.93 -29.09 -4.90
CA GLY A 154 -22.25 -28.25 -3.76
C GLY A 154 -21.18 -28.20 -2.66
N LYS A 155 -19.97 -28.73 -2.89
CA LYS A 155 -18.88 -28.70 -1.92
C LYS A 155 -18.07 -27.42 -2.04
N PRO A 156 -17.46 -26.91 -0.95
CA PRO A 156 -16.56 -25.77 -0.98
C PRO A 156 -15.41 -26.02 -1.98
N ALA A 157 -15.17 -25.05 -2.86
CA ALA A 157 -14.10 -25.08 -3.85
C ALA A 157 -13.44 -23.71 -3.98
N PHE A 158 -12.15 -23.69 -4.32
CA PHE A 158 -11.42 -22.44 -4.55
C PHE A 158 -11.30 -22.17 -6.05
N ARG A 159 -11.37 -20.91 -6.42
CA ARG A 159 -11.15 -20.48 -7.80
C ARG A 159 -10.48 -19.11 -7.83
N LEU A 160 -9.81 -18.83 -8.95
CA LEU A 160 -9.30 -17.48 -9.20
C LEU A 160 -10.45 -16.49 -9.34
N ALA A 161 -10.39 -15.40 -8.58
CA ALA A 161 -11.30 -14.25 -8.68
C ALA A 161 -10.63 -13.11 -9.45
N LEU A 162 -11.46 -12.23 -10.04
CA LEU A 162 -11.00 -11.04 -10.78
C LEU A 162 -10.05 -11.36 -11.95
N GLN A 163 -10.28 -12.45 -12.66
CA GLN A 163 -9.44 -12.92 -13.78
C GLN A 163 -9.28 -11.88 -14.89
N THR A 164 -10.22 -10.94 -15.06
CA THR A 164 -10.16 -9.88 -16.08
C THR A 164 -8.94 -8.97 -15.98
N ARG A 165 -8.18 -9.01 -14.88
CA ARG A 165 -6.93 -8.27 -14.67
C ARG A 165 -5.67 -9.07 -14.98
N GLU A 166 -5.81 -10.34 -15.33
CA GLU A 166 -4.70 -11.24 -15.64
C GLU A 166 -4.05 -10.93 -17.00
N GLN A 167 -2.76 -11.26 -17.13
CA GLN A 167 -1.97 -10.97 -18.31
C GLN A 167 -2.53 -11.58 -19.59
N HIS A 168 -3.04 -12.82 -19.54
CA HIS A 168 -3.59 -13.50 -20.69
C HIS A 168 -4.87 -12.83 -21.26
N ILE A 169 -5.51 -11.98 -20.45
CA ILE A 169 -6.68 -11.19 -20.88
C ILE A 169 -6.29 -9.77 -21.23
N ARG A 170 -5.55 -9.08 -20.32
CA ARG A 170 -5.24 -7.64 -20.45
C ARG A 170 -3.89 -7.32 -21.06
N ARG A 171 -3.04 -8.31 -21.29
CA ARG A 171 -1.69 -8.16 -21.87
C ARG A 171 -0.86 -7.10 -21.12
N ASP A 172 -0.43 -6.04 -21.79
CA ASP A 172 0.34 -4.92 -21.24
C ASP A 172 -0.39 -4.12 -20.14
N LYS A 173 -1.73 -4.16 -20.15
CA LYS A 173 -2.59 -3.47 -19.18
C LYS A 173 -2.93 -4.33 -17.95
N ALA A 174 -2.32 -5.50 -17.81
CA ALA A 174 -2.54 -6.36 -16.65
C ALA A 174 -2.10 -5.69 -15.35
N THR A 175 -2.83 -5.94 -14.27
CA THR A 175 -2.51 -5.37 -12.95
C THR A 175 -1.24 -5.97 -12.37
N SER A 176 -0.98 -7.26 -12.61
CA SER A 176 0.19 -7.96 -12.11
C SER A 176 0.60 -9.10 -13.02
N ASN A 177 1.91 -9.29 -13.11
CA ASN A 177 2.57 -10.40 -13.81
C ASN A 177 3.59 -11.09 -12.89
N ILE A 178 3.48 -10.90 -11.58
CA ILE A 178 4.42 -11.45 -10.61
C ILE A 178 4.03 -12.89 -10.31
N CYS A 179 4.94 -13.80 -10.58
CA CYS A 179 4.95 -15.16 -10.06
C CYS A 179 6.06 -15.26 -9.01
N THR A 180 5.71 -15.70 -7.85
CA THR A 180 6.65 -16.07 -6.79
C THR A 180 6.52 -17.53 -6.46
#